data_b55de9eefcdb2c8564f7df5d284c8c15
#
_entry.id   b55de9eefcdb2c8564f7df5d284c8c15
#
_cell.length_a   1.000
_cell.length_b   1.000
_cell.length_c   1.000
_cell.angle_alpha   90.00
_cell.angle_beta   90.00
_cell.angle_gamma   90.00
#
_symmetry.space_group_name_H-M   'P 1'
#
loop_
_entity.id
_entity.type
_entity.pdbx_description
1 polymer ?
#
loop_
_entity_poly.entity_id
_entity_poly.type
_entity_poly.pdbx_seq_one_letter_code
_entity_poly.pdbx_strand_id
1 'polypeptide(L)'
;MNSMLLKIKISFLLFLGISLQLWAQIPDGYYDSALGKKKAELKTALHKIIGKADVLDYGSGAGKTWSGFVQTDVDDEGYYVDMYSPNRVKANGNSAGSGMNIEHSFAKSWWGGTKNQAYKDIQQLRPSNSGANSSKGSWPMAIVDGKTTYNN
;
A
#
# COMPACT_ATOMS: atom_id res chain seq x y z
N MET A 1 43.55 0.88 30.22
CA MET A 1 43.25 1.04 28.77
C MET A 1 42.27 0.03 28.19
N ASN A 2 42.00 -1.10 28.82
CA ASN A 2 41.29 -2.21 28.17
C ASN A 2 39.77 -2.33 28.40
N SER A 3 39.23 -1.70 29.44
CA SER A 3 37.79 -1.90 29.75
C SER A 3 36.85 -1.05 28.88
N MET A 4 37.25 0.16 28.49
CA MET A 4 36.46 1.06 27.68
C MET A 4 36.41 0.62 26.20
N LEU A 5 37.53 0.16 25.65
CA LEU A 5 37.60 -0.41 24.30
C LEU A 5 36.81 -1.72 24.17
N LEU A 6 36.77 -2.52 25.22
CA LEU A 6 35.97 -3.77 25.25
C LEU A 6 34.47 -3.46 25.27
N LYS A 7 34.05 -2.47 26.06
CA LYS A 7 32.62 -2.03 26.11
C LYS A 7 32.14 -1.46 24.76
N ILE A 8 32.98 -0.70 24.06
CA ILE A 8 32.67 -0.16 22.73
C ILE A 8 32.56 -1.28 21.70
N LYS A 9 33.43 -2.28 21.73
CA LYS A 9 33.36 -3.43 20.82
C LYS A 9 32.12 -4.29 21.05
N ILE A 10 31.71 -4.52 22.30
CA ILE A 10 30.51 -5.29 22.66
C ILE A 10 29.25 -4.51 22.25
N SER A 11 29.18 -3.20 22.46
CA SER A 11 28.07 -2.36 22.00
C SER A 11 27.94 -2.34 20.48
N PHE A 12 29.05 -2.31 19.74
CA PHE A 12 29.04 -2.34 18.28
C PHE A 12 28.59 -3.68 17.72
N LEU A 13 28.99 -4.79 18.34
CA LEU A 13 28.53 -6.14 17.98
C LEU A 13 27.04 -6.36 18.30
N LEU A 14 26.55 -5.82 19.41
CA LEU A 14 25.11 -5.84 19.73
C LEU A 14 24.29 -5.00 18.75
N PHE A 15 24.79 -3.85 18.29
CA PHE A 15 24.12 -3.02 17.30
C PHE A 15 24.12 -3.65 15.90
N LEU A 16 25.17 -4.36 15.51
CA LEU A 16 25.22 -5.11 14.25
C LEU A 16 24.26 -6.31 14.26
N GLY A 17 24.01 -6.93 15.43
CA GLY A 17 23.09 -8.06 15.56
C GLY A 17 21.61 -7.67 15.48
N ILE A 18 21.26 -6.41 15.77
CA ILE A 18 19.86 -5.95 15.77
C ILE A 18 19.42 -5.46 14.37
N SER A 19 20.36 -5.12 13.49
CA SER A 19 20.05 -4.59 12.14
C SER A 19 19.68 -5.67 11.10
N LEU A 20 19.64 -6.95 11.46
CA LEU A 20 19.46 -8.06 10.51
C LEU A 20 18.07 -8.70 10.49
N GLN A 21 17.07 -8.14 11.14
CA GLN A 21 15.79 -8.82 11.32
C GLN A 21 14.54 -8.05 10.88
N LEU A 22 14.64 -7.12 9.94
CA LEU A 22 13.46 -6.48 9.33
C LEU A 22 13.21 -6.96 7.89
N TRP A 23 13.27 -8.27 7.68
CA TRP A 23 12.68 -8.86 6.50
C TRP A 23 11.23 -9.21 6.85
N ALA A 24 10.29 -8.70 6.07
CA ALA A 24 8.90 -9.15 6.15
C ALA A 24 8.91 -10.66 5.84
N GLN A 25 8.87 -11.47 6.89
CA GLN A 25 8.94 -12.91 6.75
C GLN A 25 7.55 -13.46 6.50
N ILE A 26 7.40 -14.17 5.39
CA ILE A 26 6.18 -14.94 5.12
C ILE A 26 6.04 -15.97 6.25
N PRO A 27 4.89 -16.01 6.95
CA PRO A 27 4.70 -17.01 8.02
C PRO A 27 4.91 -18.43 7.52
N ASP A 28 5.50 -19.26 8.37
CA ASP A 28 5.67 -20.68 8.06
C ASP A 28 4.32 -21.34 7.71
N GLY A 29 4.31 -22.14 6.66
CA GLY A 29 3.10 -22.81 6.20
C GLY A 29 2.10 -21.93 5.43
N TYR A 30 2.39 -20.64 5.22
CA TYR A 30 1.47 -19.73 4.55
C TYR A 30 1.02 -20.23 3.17
N TYR A 31 1.90 -20.88 2.42
CA TYR A 31 1.62 -21.41 1.09
C TYR A 31 1.39 -22.93 1.05
N ASP A 32 1.32 -23.63 2.19
CA ASP A 32 1.22 -25.09 2.21
C ASP A 32 0.04 -25.63 1.39
N SER A 33 -1.09 -24.96 1.47
CA SER A 33 -2.28 -25.34 0.71
C SER A 33 -2.14 -25.17 -0.82
N ALA A 34 -1.09 -24.49 -1.29
CA ALA A 34 -0.78 -24.30 -2.70
C ALA A 34 0.35 -25.21 -3.23
N LEU A 35 1.07 -25.90 -2.32
CA LEU A 35 2.17 -26.75 -2.68
C LEU A 35 1.74 -27.88 -3.62
N GLY A 36 2.53 -28.13 -4.68
CA GLY A 36 2.27 -29.17 -5.66
C GLY A 36 1.11 -28.91 -6.63
N LYS A 37 0.33 -27.85 -6.42
CA LYS A 37 -0.80 -27.50 -7.29
C LYS A 37 -0.34 -26.76 -8.56
N LYS A 38 -1.13 -26.87 -9.63
CA LYS A 38 -0.84 -26.27 -10.93
C LYS A 38 -2.10 -25.66 -11.54
N LYS A 39 -1.93 -24.71 -12.45
CA LYS A 39 -3.01 -24.12 -13.27
C LYS A 39 -4.21 -23.65 -12.41
N ALA A 40 -5.41 -24.12 -12.71
CA ALA A 40 -6.65 -23.71 -12.04
C ALA A 40 -6.66 -24.04 -10.53
N GLU A 41 -6.12 -25.18 -10.14
CA GLU A 41 -6.02 -25.57 -8.73
C GLU A 41 -5.08 -24.66 -7.93
N LEU A 42 -3.94 -24.29 -8.52
CA LEU A 42 -3.02 -23.33 -7.93
C LEU A 42 -3.69 -21.96 -7.79
N LYS A 43 -4.35 -21.47 -8.86
CA LYS A 43 -5.10 -20.22 -8.80
C LYS A 43 -6.14 -20.21 -7.67
N THR A 44 -6.91 -21.29 -7.53
CA THR A 44 -7.92 -21.43 -6.48
C THR A 44 -7.31 -21.45 -5.08
N ALA A 45 -6.18 -22.15 -4.90
CA ALA A 45 -5.49 -22.22 -3.61
C ALA A 45 -4.93 -20.84 -3.22
N LEU A 46 -4.27 -20.15 -4.13
CA LEU A 46 -3.75 -18.79 -3.89
C LEU A 46 -4.88 -17.80 -3.58
N HIS A 47 -5.98 -17.86 -4.32
CA HIS A 47 -7.16 -17.03 -4.02
C HIS A 47 -7.69 -17.25 -2.60
N LYS A 48 -7.75 -18.50 -2.14
CA LYS A 48 -8.17 -18.82 -0.77
C LYS A 48 -7.20 -18.31 0.30
N ILE A 49 -5.90 -18.30 0.01
CA ILE A 49 -4.87 -17.76 0.91
C ILE A 49 -5.04 -16.25 1.01
N ILE A 50 -5.07 -15.55 -0.13
CA ILE A 50 -5.17 -14.08 -0.20
C ILE A 50 -6.53 -13.60 0.35
N GLY A 51 -7.60 -14.33 0.09
CA GLY A 51 -8.95 -13.97 0.53
C GLY A 51 -9.16 -14.02 2.05
N LYS A 52 -8.16 -14.49 2.82
CA LYS A 52 -8.17 -14.45 4.30
C LYS A 52 -7.49 -13.22 4.88
N ALA A 53 -6.96 -12.33 4.04
CA ALA A 53 -6.34 -11.10 4.51
C ALA A 53 -7.36 -10.22 5.26
N ASP A 54 -6.91 -9.60 6.35
CA ASP A 54 -7.67 -8.57 7.04
C ASP A 54 -7.87 -7.38 6.08
N VAL A 55 -9.10 -6.92 5.98
CA VAL A 55 -9.47 -5.85 5.05
C VAL A 55 -9.88 -4.62 5.84
N LEU A 56 -9.18 -3.52 5.61
CA LEU A 56 -9.54 -2.23 6.17
C LEU A 56 -10.89 -1.76 5.63
N ASP A 57 -11.67 -1.07 6.45
CA ASP A 57 -12.87 -0.41 5.94
C ASP A 57 -12.52 0.79 5.06
N TYR A 58 -13.38 1.09 4.10
CA TYR A 58 -13.19 2.20 3.19
C TYR A 58 -13.41 3.56 3.88
N GLY A 59 -12.50 4.51 3.66
CA GLY A 59 -12.65 5.88 4.11
C GLY A 59 -11.65 6.33 5.18
N SER A 60 -12.04 7.35 5.95
CA SER A 60 -11.24 7.96 7.01
C SER A 60 -11.59 7.37 8.39
N GLY A 61 -10.62 7.32 9.27
CA GLY A 61 -10.73 6.81 10.64
C GLY A 61 -9.76 5.67 10.91
N ALA A 62 -9.62 5.30 12.18
CA ALA A 62 -8.81 4.16 12.60
C ALA A 62 -9.36 2.86 11.98
N GLY A 63 -8.48 1.98 11.49
CA GLY A 63 -8.86 0.73 10.81
C GLY A 63 -9.47 0.91 9.43
N LYS A 64 -9.37 2.10 8.82
CA LYS A 64 -9.88 2.39 7.49
C LYS A 64 -8.76 2.74 6.50
N THR A 65 -9.11 2.93 5.23
CA THR A 65 -8.15 3.12 4.14
C THR A 65 -7.09 4.19 4.44
N TRP A 66 -7.49 5.37 4.94
CA TRP A 66 -6.51 6.42 5.23
C TRP A 66 -5.54 6.05 6.34
N SER A 67 -5.95 5.26 7.32
CA SER A 67 -5.01 4.74 8.33
C SER A 67 -4.01 3.73 7.74
N GLY A 68 -4.41 3.00 6.72
CA GLY A 68 -3.52 2.14 5.95
C GLY A 68 -2.51 2.95 5.13
N PHE A 69 -2.96 3.96 4.39
CA PHE A 69 -2.09 4.82 3.58
C PHE A 69 -0.98 5.50 4.38
N VAL A 70 -1.22 5.83 5.64
CA VAL A 70 -0.16 6.36 6.51
C VAL A 70 0.98 5.35 6.73
N GLN A 71 0.71 4.06 6.57
CA GLN A 71 1.70 3.01 6.72
C GLN A 71 2.37 2.60 5.39
N THR A 72 1.68 2.80 4.26
CA THR A 72 2.10 2.23 2.97
C THR A 72 2.39 3.27 1.88
N ASP A 73 1.78 4.44 1.96
CA ASP A 73 1.78 5.43 0.88
C ASP A 73 2.20 6.83 1.35
N VAL A 74 3.13 6.88 2.29
CA VAL A 74 3.74 8.13 2.79
C VAL A 74 5.24 8.06 2.58
N ASP A 75 5.83 9.17 2.10
CA ASP A 75 7.28 9.28 1.92
C ASP A 75 8.01 9.51 3.27
N ASP A 76 9.34 9.47 3.23
CA ASP A 76 10.21 9.64 4.40
C ASP A 76 10.03 11.01 5.10
N GLU A 77 9.48 12.00 4.39
CA GLU A 77 9.18 13.31 4.93
C GLU A 77 7.75 13.42 5.47
N GLY A 78 6.94 12.36 5.36
CA GLY A 78 5.59 12.26 5.89
C GLY A 78 4.52 12.89 5.00
N TYR A 79 4.71 12.92 3.69
CA TYR A 79 3.70 13.35 2.71
C TYR A 79 3.11 12.16 1.98
N TYR A 80 1.82 12.22 1.66
CA TYR A 80 1.20 11.21 0.81
C TYR A 80 1.85 11.16 -0.56
N VAL A 81 2.13 9.96 -1.05
CA VAL A 81 2.56 9.71 -2.42
C VAL A 81 1.31 9.73 -3.31
N ASP A 82 1.04 10.86 -3.95
CA ASP A 82 -0.11 11.03 -4.84
C ASP A 82 0.10 10.22 -6.13
N MET A 83 -0.91 9.45 -6.52
CA MET A 83 -0.81 8.58 -7.70
C MET A 83 -0.68 9.35 -9.02
N TYR A 84 -1.25 10.55 -9.10
CA TYR A 84 -1.43 11.28 -10.37
C TYR A 84 -0.77 12.65 -10.42
N SER A 85 -0.30 13.17 -9.32
CA SER A 85 0.26 14.51 -9.30
C SER A 85 1.49 14.63 -8.39
N PRO A 86 2.36 15.61 -8.63
CA PRO A 86 3.50 15.89 -7.77
C PRO A 86 3.13 16.65 -6.49
N ASN A 87 1.84 16.86 -6.24
CA ASN A 87 1.37 17.62 -5.10
C ASN A 87 1.77 16.96 -3.79
N ARG A 88 2.32 17.77 -2.91
CA ARG A 88 2.77 17.33 -1.59
C ARG A 88 1.72 17.68 -0.54
N VAL A 89 1.00 16.70 -0.07
CA VAL A 89 0.01 16.85 0.99
C VAL A 89 0.46 16.07 2.22
N LYS A 90 0.66 16.78 3.33
CA LYS A 90 1.12 16.17 4.58
C LYS A 90 0.10 15.14 5.06
N ALA A 91 0.58 13.97 5.41
CA ALA A 91 -0.27 12.95 6.00
C ALA A 91 -0.82 13.45 7.36
N ASN A 92 -2.10 13.26 7.59
CA ASN A 92 -2.82 13.71 8.76
C ASN A 92 -3.50 12.54 9.47
N GLY A 93 -2.69 11.69 10.08
CA GLY A 93 -3.19 10.53 10.82
C GLY A 93 -4.13 9.66 9.96
N ASN A 94 -5.36 9.48 10.43
CA ASN A 94 -6.34 8.61 9.80
C ASN A 94 -7.29 9.35 8.83
N SER A 95 -6.91 10.53 8.35
CA SER A 95 -7.77 11.40 7.54
C SER A 95 -7.21 11.65 6.16
N ALA A 96 -8.07 11.94 5.22
CA ALA A 96 -7.66 12.49 3.93
C ALA A 96 -6.93 13.83 4.14
N GLY A 97 -5.85 14.03 3.42
CA GLY A 97 -5.26 15.36 3.29
C GLY A 97 -6.16 16.29 2.49
N SER A 98 -5.94 17.61 2.63
CA SER A 98 -6.70 18.60 1.87
C SER A 98 -6.61 18.37 0.36
N GLY A 99 -7.74 18.34 -0.33
CA GLY A 99 -7.81 18.12 -1.77
C GLY A 99 -7.49 16.68 -2.22
N MET A 100 -7.38 15.73 -1.29
CA MET A 100 -7.11 14.33 -1.58
C MET A 100 -8.37 13.47 -1.50
N ASN A 101 -8.40 12.41 -2.29
CA ASN A 101 -9.37 11.33 -2.15
C ASN A 101 -8.71 9.94 -2.37
N ILE A 102 -9.52 8.90 -2.30
CA ILE A 102 -9.08 7.52 -2.52
C ILE A 102 -9.34 7.18 -3.98
N GLU A 103 -8.26 6.88 -4.72
CA GLU A 103 -8.35 6.37 -6.08
C GLU A 103 -8.47 4.84 -6.08
N HIS A 104 -9.34 4.32 -6.95
CA HIS A 104 -9.38 2.92 -7.33
C HIS A 104 -8.58 2.74 -8.62
N SER A 105 -7.34 2.27 -8.54
CA SER A 105 -6.48 2.08 -9.72
C SER A 105 -7.12 1.13 -10.75
N PHE A 106 -7.85 0.14 -10.28
CA PHE A 106 -8.81 -0.63 -11.07
C PHE A 106 -10.20 -0.01 -10.86
N ALA A 107 -10.70 0.70 -11.86
CA ALA A 107 -11.90 1.51 -11.72
C ALA A 107 -13.12 0.70 -11.26
N LYS A 108 -13.78 1.16 -10.19
CA LYS A 108 -14.92 0.42 -9.59
C LYS A 108 -16.07 0.16 -10.56
N SER A 109 -16.25 1.00 -11.57
CA SER A 109 -17.25 0.80 -12.63
C SER A 109 -17.02 -0.47 -13.45
N TRP A 110 -15.78 -0.97 -13.51
CA TRP A 110 -15.43 -2.16 -14.28
C TRP A 110 -15.93 -3.48 -13.66
N TRP A 111 -16.30 -3.46 -12.37
CA TRP A 111 -16.99 -4.59 -11.72
C TRP A 111 -18.42 -4.25 -11.27
N GLY A 112 -19.03 -3.22 -11.86
CA GLY A 112 -20.41 -2.83 -11.57
C GLY A 112 -20.59 -1.92 -10.35
N GLY A 113 -19.52 -1.38 -9.77
CA GLY A 113 -19.56 -0.41 -8.68
C GLY A 113 -19.95 -0.96 -7.31
N THR A 114 -20.17 -2.26 -7.19
CA THR A 114 -20.57 -2.91 -5.93
C THR A 114 -19.50 -2.73 -4.86
N LYS A 115 -19.91 -2.42 -3.64
CA LYS A 115 -19.02 -2.29 -2.47
C LYS A 115 -18.64 -3.66 -1.89
N ASN A 116 -18.05 -4.50 -2.73
CA ASN A 116 -17.52 -5.82 -2.38
C ASN A 116 -16.11 -5.69 -1.75
N GLN A 117 -15.42 -6.80 -1.58
CA GLN A 117 -14.05 -6.80 -1.05
C GLN A 117 -13.08 -5.98 -1.91
N ALA A 118 -13.20 -6.04 -3.24
CA ALA A 118 -12.36 -5.25 -4.14
C ALA A 118 -12.51 -3.74 -3.93
N TYR A 119 -13.70 -3.26 -3.52
CA TYR A 119 -13.94 -1.84 -3.25
C TYR A 119 -13.05 -1.27 -2.13
N LYS A 120 -12.63 -2.10 -1.19
CA LYS A 120 -11.83 -1.69 -0.03
C LYS A 120 -10.46 -2.37 0.06
N ASP A 121 -10.05 -3.05 -1.02
CA ASP A 121 -8.75 -3.70 -1.11
C ASP A 121 -7.63 -2.66 -1.27
N ILE A 122 -6.84 -2.49 -0.20
CA ILE A 122 -5.76 -1.50 -0.16
C ILE A 122 -4.68 -1.74 -1.23
N GLN A 123 -4.56 -2.94 -1.78
CA GLN A 123 -3.59 -3.25 -2.83
C GLN A 123 -3.87 -2.47 -4.13
N GLN A 124 -5.12 -2.10 -4.37
CA GLN A 124 -5.52 -1.32 -5.53
C GLN A 124 -5.93 0.12 -5.21
N LEU A 125 -6.01 0.48 -3.94
CA LEU A 125 -6.35 1.84 -3.53
C LEU A 125 -5.09 2.69 -3.40
N ARG A 126 -5.19 3.98 -3.75
CA ARG A 126 -4.08 4.93 -3.66
C ARG A 126 -4.57 6.30 -3.19
N PRO A 127 -3.74 7.05 -2.45
CA PRO A 127 -3.98 8.47 -2.25
C PRO A 127 -3.91 9.18 -3.60
N SER A 128 -4.82 10.10 -3.86
CA SER A 128 -4.79 10.86 -5.10
C SER A 128 -5.38 12.25 -4.92
N ASN A 129 -4.84 13.23 -5.66
CA ASN A 129 -5.47 14.53 -5.82
C ASN A 129 -6.89 14.36 -6.38
N SER A 130 -7.87 14.98 -5.76
CA SER A 130 -9.29 14.83 -6.09
C SER A 130 -9.62 15.28 -7.51
N GLY A 131 -8.98 16.35 -7.99
CA GLY A 131 -9.18 16.84 -9.34
C GLY A 131 -8.57 15.94 -10.39
N ALA A 132 -7.32 15.48 -10.16
CA ALA A 132 -6.64 14.55 -11.06
C ALA A 132 -7.41 13.21 -11.15
N ASN A 133 -7.86 12.68 -10.03
CA ASN A 133 -8.68 11.49 -9.98
C ASN A 133 -10.00 11.66 -10.74
N SER A 134 -10.68 12.78 -10.57
CA SER A 134 -11.91 13.10 -11.30
C SER A 134 -11.67 13.20 -12.81
N SER A 135 -10.57 13.81 -13.23
CA SER A 135 -10.19 13.94 -14.63
C SER A 135 -9.83 12.59 -15.26
N LYS A 136 -9.15 11.73 -14.53
CA LYS A 136 -8.84 10.35 -14.95
C LYS A 136 -10.13 9.54 -15.13
N GLY A 137 -11.11 9.69 -14.26
CA GLY A 137 -12.37 8.96 -14.32
C GLY A 137 -12.16 7.43 -14.33
N SER A 138 -12.87 6.75 -15.20
CA SER A 138 -12.77 5.28 -15.36
C SER A 138 -11.90 4.83 -16.53
N TRP A 139 -11.10 5.72 -17.11
CA TRP A 139 -10.23 5.37 -18.22
C TRP A 139 -9.11 4.41 -17.78
N PRO A 140 -8.75 3.42 -18.60
CA PRO A 140 -7.61 2.56 -18.32
C PRO A 140 -6.30 3.35 -18.39
N MET A 141 -5.28 2.87 -17.68
CA MET A 141 -3.92 3.34 -17.85
C MET A 141 -3.40 2.89 -19.21
N ALA A 142 -2.88 3.82 -20.01
CA ALA A 142 -2.34 3.55 -21.33
C ALA A 142 -1.29 4.59 -21.71
N ILE A 143 -0.46 4.28 -22.68
CA ILE A 143 0.35 5.28 -23.37
C ILE A 143 -0.63 6.13 -24.19
N VAL A 144 -0.60 7.44 -24.01
CA VAL A 144 -1.49 8.38 -24.72
C VAL A 144 -0.69 9.21 -25.72
N ASP A 145 -1.25 9.36 -26.90
CA ASP A 145 -0.76 10.20 -27.99
C ASP A 145 -1.39 11.58 -27.88
N GLY A 146 -1.05 12.34 -26.86
CA GLY A 146 -1.68 13.64 -26.67
C GLY A 146 -1.03 14.46 -25.57
N LYS A 147 -1.33 15.77 -25.59
CA LYS A 147 -0.78 16.75 -24.65
C LYS A 147 -1.76 17.12 -23.53
N THR A 148 -2.76 16.29 -23.28
CA THR A 148 -3.70 16.57 -22.19
C THR A 148 -3.03 16.20 -20.88
N THR A 149 -2.60 17.19 -20.13
CA THR A 149 -2.06 17.05 -18.79
C THR A 149 -3.04 17.64 -17.81
N TYR A 150 -3.22 16.98 -16.67
CA TYR A 150 -3.85 17.60 -15.52
C TYR A 150 -2.81 18.52 -14.87
N ASN A 151 -2.99 19.82 -15.01
CA ASN A 151 -2.15 20.81 -14.34
C ASN A 151 -2.88 21.27 -13.07
N ASN A 152 -2.23 21.12 -11.95
CA ASN A 152 -2.61 21.79 -10.69
C ASN A 152 -1.90 23.11 -10.59
#